data_6fe9b75c32331eb058e1c5c22daeb688
#
_entry.id   6fe9b75c32331eb058e1c5c22daeb688
#
_cell.length_a   1.000
_cell.length_b   1.000
_cell.length_c   1.000
_cell.angle_alpha   90.00
_cell.angle_beta   90.00
_cell.angle_gamma   90.00
#
_symmetry.space_group_name_H-M   'P 1'
#
loop_
_entity.id
_entity.type
_entity.pdbx_description
1 polymer ?
#
loop_
_entity_poly.entity_id
_entity_poly.type
_entity_poly.pdbx_seq_one_letter_code
_entity_poly.pdbx_strand_id
1 'polypeptide(L)'
;MDFNYTPRLQLLLKATRDLATTYHNEFFTPEHFLLACLQDGVFDGIVASKNIEPLCANLIDLFENGDDQSNEEPEPSFLWRKLESSVALHARGSQVQTLDVTHYIAALYTLDQTPSLFAALRRLGDRGTLLSALIDKFSSGEGEGRGESDENPSNGRPKTEGLPNGSSAMDDNHSNEDWRQLVTCINDHIDRHNPLIGRE
;
A
#
# COMPACT_ATOMS: atom_id res chain seq x y z
N MET A 1 -6.16 6.89 19.22
CA MET A 1 -6.34 7.65 17.96
C MET A 1 -7.01 6.69 17.01
N ASP A 2 -8.20 7.04 16.58
CA ASP A 2 -8.93 6.24 15.61
C ASP A 2 -8.54 6.75 14.22
N PHE A 3 -8.19 5.83 13.33
CA PHE A 3 -7.88 6.15 11.94
C PHE A 3 -9.18 6.15 11.14
N ASN A 4 -9.25 7.02 10.15
CA ASN A 4 -10.27 6.93 9.12
C ASN A 4 -9.83 5.89 8.08
N TYR A 5 -10.79 5.17 7.51
CA TYR A 5 -10.55 4.21 6.44
C TYR A 5 -11.20 4.71 5.17
N THR A 6 -10.50 4.58 4.03
CA THR A 6 -11.14 4.85 2.74
C THR A 6 -12.31 3.90 2.51
N PRO A 7 -13.36 4.30 1.76
CA PRO A 7 -14.52 3.44 1.48
C PRO A 7 -14.12 2.08 0.89
N ARG A 8 -13.14 2.07 -0.01
CA ARG A 8 -12.63 0.86 -0.62
C ARG A 8 -11.98 -0.07 0.40
N LEU A 9 -11.17 0.47 1.31
CA LEU A 9 -10.55 -0.34 2.36
C LEU A 9 -11.61 -0.94 3.29
N GLN A 10 -12.65 -0.17 3.65
CA GLN A 10 -13.76 -0.68 4.46
C GLN A 10 -14.46 -1.87 3.79
N LEU A 11 -14.70 -1.79 2.47
CA LEU A 11 -15.29 -2.89 1.71
C LEU A 11 -14.38 -4.12 1.70
N LEU A 12 -13.07 -3.95 1.52
CA LEU A 12 -12.10 -5.04 1.53
C LEU A 12 -11.98 -5.70 2.91
N LEU A 13 -11.99 -4.91 3.98
CA LEU A 13 -11.97 -5.44 5.35
C LEU A 13 -13.25 -6.24 5.67
N LYS A 14 -14.39 -5.80 5.16
CA LYS A 14 -15.63 -6.57 5.23
C LYS A 14 -15.53 -7.85 4.42
N ALA A 15 -15.12 -7.77 3.15
CA ALA A 15 -14.94 -8.94 2.28
C ALA A 15 -13.98 -9.98 2.86
N THR A 16 -12.95 -9.54 3.59
CA THR A 16 -12.01 -10.42 4.29
C THR A 16 -12.73 -11.32 5.30
N ARG A 17 -13.64 -10.76 6.10
CA ARG A 17 -14.43 -11.52 7.07
C ARG A 17 -15.49 -12.41 6.40
N ASP A 18 -16.15 -11.85 5.38
CA ASP A 18 -17.16 -12.58 4.60
C ASP A 18 -16.55 -13.81 3.92
N LEU A 19 -15.30 -13.72 3.43
CA LEU A 19 -14.56 -14.86 2.87
C LEU A 19 -14.29 -15.93 3.92
N ALA A 20 -13.79 -15.58 5.11
CA ALA A 20 -13.55 -16.54 6.17
C ALA A 20 -14.84 -17.23 6.60
N THR A 21 -15.96 -16.50 6.66
CA THR A 21 -17.29 -17.08 6.91
C THR A 21 -17.72 -18.04 5.79
N THR A 22 -17.49 -17.66 4.53
CA THR A 22 -17.86 -18.46 3.35
C THR A 22 -17.12 -19.79 3.31
N TYR A 23 -15.84 -19.78 3.68
CA TYR A 23 -15.01 -20.99 3.74
C TYR A 23 -15.04 -21.69 5.08
N HIS A 24 -15.90 -21.26 6.01
CA HIS A 24 -16.05 -21.84 7.36
C HIS A 24 -14.74 -21.85 8.17
N ASN A 25 -13.86 -20.88 7.96
CA ASN A 25 -12.62 -20.79 8.69
C ASN A 25 -12.86 -20.15 10.07
N GLU A 26 -12.23 -20.70 11.13
CA GLU A 26 -12.29 -20.17 12.49
C GLU A 26 -11.68 -18.76 12.59
N PHE A 27 -10.65 -18.50 11.78
CA PHE A 27 -9.93 -17.22 11.80
C PHE A 27 -9.91 -16.56 10.43
N PHE A 28 -10.12 -15.23 10.39
CA PHE A 28 -9.72 -14.49 9.21
C PHE A 28 -8.26 -14.05 9.32
N THR A 29 -7.52 -14.19 8.23
CA THR A 29 -6.07 -14.08 8.14
C THR A 29 -5.64 -13.05 7.11
N PRO A 30 -4.36 -12.65 7.07
CA PRO A 30 -3.83 -11.81 5.99
C PRO A 30 -4.03 -12.38 4.58
N GLU A 31 -4.08 -13.71 4.45
CA GLU A 31 -4.35 -14.40 3.19
C GLU A 31 -5.78 -14.15 2.69
N HIS A 32 -6.78 -14.09 3.59
CA HIS A 32 -8.15 -13.73 3.25
C HIS A 32 -8.23 -12.29 2.71
N PHE A 33 -7.50 -11.36 3.33
CA PHE A 33 -7.42 -9.99 2.84
C PHE A 33 -6.75 -9.93 1.46
N LEU A 34 -5.69 -10.69 1.25
CA LEU A 34 -5.04 -10.77 -0.05
C LEU A 34 -5.99 -11.31 -1.11
N LEU A 35 -6.77 -12.36 -0.80
CA LEU A 35 -7.79 -12.90 -1.72
C LEU A 35 -8.88 -11.85 -2.01
N ALA A 36 -9.36 -11.12 -1.00
CA ALA A 36 -10.32 -10.03 -1.19
C ALA A 36 -9.77 -8.96 -2.15
N CYS A 37 -8.50 -8.56 -1.98
CA CYS A 37 -7.83 -7.61 -2.88
C CYS A 37 -7.70 -8.14 -4.32
N LEU A 38 -7.41 -9.42 -4.50
CA LEU A 38 -7.33 -10.05 -5.83
C LEU A 38 -8.68 -10.09 -6.51
N GLN A 39 -9.76 -10.43 -5.79
CA GLN A 39 -11.11 -10.51 -6.31
C GLN A 39 -11.71 -9.12 -6.61
N ASP A 40 -11.36 -8.09 -5.82
CA ASP A 40 -11.78 -6.69 -6.05
C ASP A 40 -11.00 -5.99 -7.18
N GLY A 41 -10.06 -6.68 -7.83
CA GLY A 41 -9.28 -6.10 -8.92
C GLY A 41 -8.29 -5.01 -8.47
N VAL A 42 -7.83 -5.05 -7.21
CA VAL A 42 -6.81 -4.12 -6.70
C VAL A 42 -5.56 -4.14 -7.58
N PHE A 43 -5.16 -5.32 -8.03
CA PHE A 43 -3.95 -5.56 -8.81
C PHE A 43 -4.16 -5.53 -10.34
N ASP A 44 -5.39 -5.26 -10.81
CA ASP A 44 -5.70 -5.20 -12.24
C ASP A 44 -4.90 -4.10 -12.94
N GLY A 45 -4.31 -4.45 -14.08
CA GLY A 45 -3.43 -3.57 -14.83
C GLY A 45 -2.01 -3.44 -14.28
N ILE A 46 -1.75 -3.93 -13.06
CA ILE A 46 -0.43 -3.93 -12.40
C ILE A 46 0.23 -5.31 -12.53
N VAL A 47 -0.53 -6.35 -12.18
CA VAL A 47 -0.07 -7.74 -12.24
C VAL A 47 -0.79 -8.45 -13.39
N ALA A 48 -0.05 -9.24 -14.15
CA ALA A 48 -0.63 -9.97 -15.27
C ALA A 48 -1.66 -11.00 -14.78
N SER A 49 -2.83 -11.06 -15.41
CA SER A 49 -3.94 -11.95 -15.05
C SER A 49 -3.54 -13.42 -14.94
N LYS A 50 -2.61 -13.87 -15.79
CA LYS A 50 -2.04 -15.23 -15.71
C LYS A 50 -1.36 -15.57 -14.40
N ASN A 51 -0.96 -14.56 -13.60
CA ASN A 51 -0.37 -14.73 -12.27
C ASN A 51 -1.45 -14.63 -11.18
N ILE A 52 -2.52 -13.88 -11.42
CA ILE A 52 -3.60 -13.66 -10.47
C ILE A 52 -4.48 -14.90 -10.33
N GLU A 53 -4.92 -15.49 -11.46
CA GLU A 53 -5.81 -16.65 -11.46
C GLU A 53 -5.28 -17.86 -10.66
N PRO A 54 -4.02 -18.33 -10.89
CA PRO A 54 -3.47 -19.42 -10.10
C PRO A 54 -3.26 -19.06 -8.63
N LEU A 55 -3.07 -17.76 -8.33
CA LEU A 55 -2.91 -17.29 -6.96
C LEU A 55 -4.22 -17.35 -6.21
N CYS A 56 -5.32 -16.88 -6.83
CA CYS A 56 -6.66 -17.01 -6.28
C CYS A 56 -7.01 -18.48 -6.02
N ALA A 57 -6.76 -19.37 -7.00
CA ALA A 57 -7.03 -20.80 -6.85
C ALA A 57 -6.28 -21.42 -5.68
N ASN A 58 -4.99 -21.08 -5.52
CA ASN A 58 -4.18 -21.61 -4.41
C ASN A 58 -4.65 -21.11 -3.03
N LEU A 59 -5.11 -19.84 -2.94
CA LEU A 59 -5.64 -19.31 -1.68
C LEU A 59 -7.00 -19.93 -1.35
N ILE A 60 -7.86 -20.15 -2.34
CA ILE A 60 -9.14 -20.82 -2.16
C ILE A 60 -8.92 -22.26 -1.69
N ASP A 61 -8.02 -23.01 -2.33
CA ASP A 61 -7.67 -24.36 -1.93
C ASP A 61 -7.16 -24.42 -0.48
N LEU A 62 -6.35 -23.43 -0.07
CA LEU A 62 -5.88 -23.30 1.31
C LEU A 62 -7.04 -23.14 2.30
N PHE A 63 -8.07 -22.36 1.95
CA PHE A 63 -9.21 -22.10 2.84
C PHE A 63 -10.20 -23.25 2.88
N GLU A 64 -10.43 -23.94 1.76
CA GLU A 64 -11.32 -25.09 1.67
C GLU A 64 -10.76 -26.34 2.37
N ASN A 65 -9.44 -26.52 2.32
CA ASN A 65 -8.76 -27.70 2.84
C ASN A 65 -7.95 -27.44 4.12
N GLY A 66 -8.09 -26.27 4.73
CA GLY A 66 -7.45 -25.94 6.00
C GLY A 66 -8.03 -26.74 7.18
N ASP A 67 -7.21 -26.96 8.20
CA ASP A 67 -7.61 -27.67 9.43
C ASP A 67 -8.49 -26.82 10.36
N ASP A 68 -8.57 -25.50 10.14
CA ASP A 68 -9.24 -24.52 11.01
C ASP A 68 -10.70 -24.28 10.57
N GLN A 69 -11.49 -25.35 10.45
CA GLN A 69 -12.91 -25.27 10.08
C GLN A 69 -13.80 -25.02 11.30
N SER A 70 -14.69 -24.03 11.20
CA SER A 70 -15.64 -23.65 12.24
C SER A 70 -16.97 -23.17 11.65
N ASN A 71 -18.06 -23.37 12.39
CA ASN A 71 -19.36 -22.79 12.07
C ASN A 71 -19.64 -21.51 12.90
N GLU A 72 -18.69 -21.08 13.71
CA GLU A 72 -18.79 -19.86 14.49
C GLU A 72 -18.38 -18.64 13.66
N GLU A 73 -18.66 -17.43 14.15
CA GLU A 73 -18.23 -16.20 13.51
C GLU A 73 -16.68 -16.11 13.52
N PRO A 74 -16.02 -15.86 12.38
CA PRO A 74 -14.57 -15.84 12.31
C PRO A 74 -13.94 -14.77 13.19
N GLU A 75 -12.94 -15.16 13.97
CA GLU A 75 -12.15 -14.25 14.77
C GLU A 75 -10.87 -13.78 14.04
N PRO A 76 -10.29 -12.61 14.44
CA PRO A 76 -9.02 -12.18 13.89
C PRO A 76 -7.88 -13.11 14.34
N SER A 77 -7.13 -13.67 13.40
CA SER A 77 -5.94 -14.48 13.70
C SER A 77 -4.86 -13.66 14.41
N PHE A 78 -3.88 -14.34 15.01
CA PHE A 78 -2.71 -13.65 15.59
C PHE A 78 -1.96 -12.81 14.54
N LEU A 79 -1.77 -13.34 13.33
CA LEU A 79 -1.10 -12.61 12.25
C LEU A 79 -1.92 -11.41 11.76
N TRP A 80 -3.25 -11.51 11.76
CA TRP A 80 -4.12 -10.38 11.46
C TRP A 80 -3.93 -9.23 12.46
N ARG A 81 -3.96 -9.54 13.75
CA ARG A 81 -3.73 -8.54 14.81
C ARG A 81 -2.35 -7.89 14.71
N LYS A 82 -1.33 -8.68 14.32
CA LYS A 82 0.03 -8.18 14.07
C LYS A 82 0.05 -7.25 12.85
N LEU A 83 -0.67 -7.60 11.78
CA LEU A 83 -0.83 -6.75 10.59
C LEU A 83 -1.46 -5.40 10.96
N GLU A 84 -2.59 -5.39 11.65
CA GLU A 84 -3.26 -4.15 12.10
C GLU A 84 -2.35 -3.29 12.98
N SER A 85 -1.61 -3.91 13.90
CA SER A 85 -0.64 -3.22 14.75
C SER A 85 0.49 -2.58 13.94
N SER A 86 1.00 -3.27 12.90
CA SER A 86 2.02 -2.76 12.00
C SER A 86 1.52 -1.58 11.19
N VAL A 87 0.30 -1.69 10.62
CA VAL A 87 -0.35 -0.59 9.88
C VAL A 87 -0.52 0.63 10.78
N ALA A 88 -1.04 0.45 12.00
CA ALA A 88 -1.25 1.53 12.95
C ALA A 88 0.06 2.21 13.36
N LEU A 89 1.14 1.44 13.53
CA LEU A 89 2.46 1.96 13.86
C LEU A 89 3.03 2.82 12.73
N HIS A 90 2.97 2.32 11.50
CA HIS A 90 3.44 3.06 10.32
C HIS A 90 2.63 4.33 10.08
N ALA A 91 1.30 4.27 10.21
CA ALA A 91 0.43 5.43 10.05
C ALA A 91 0.72 6.53 11.07
N ARG A 92 0.98 6.16 12.32
CA ARG A 92 1.38 7.12 13.36
C ARG A 92 2.74 7.74 13.06
N GLY A 93 3.72 6.95 12.64
CA GLY A 93 5.05 7.43 12.27
C GLY A 93 5.05 8.39 11.09
N SER A 94 4.15 8.17 10.14
CA SER A 94 3.97 9.00 8.94
C SER A 94 2.90 10.09 9.08
N GLN A 95 2.29 10.25 10.25
CA GLN A 95 1.21 11.21 10.53
C GLN A 95 -0.01 11.08 9.59
N VAL A 96 -0.24 9.89 9.07
CA VAL A 96 -1.38 9.58 8.20
C VAL A 96 -2.64 9.46 9.05
N GLN A 97 -3.70 10.17 8.65
CA GLN A 97 -5.01 10.13 9.34
C GLN A 97 -6.00 9.18 8.66
N THR A 98 -5.85 8.95 7.36
CA THR A 98 -6.73 8.10 6.56
C THR A 98 -5.94 6.93 5.98
N LEU A 99 -6.33 5.72 6.34
CA LEU A 99 -5.75 4.49 5.85
C LEU A 99 -6.45 4.05 4.55
N ASP A 100 -5.66 3.58 3.61
CA ASP A 100 -6.10 2.97 2.37
C ASP A 100 -5.52 1.56 2.18
N VAL A 101 -5.84 0.94 1.07
CA VAL A 101 -5.40 -0.42 0.71
C VAL A 101 -3.88 -0.52 0.64
N THR A 102 -3.19 0.53 0.19
CA THR A 102 -1.73 0.51 0.02
C THR A 102 -1.00 0.35 1.34
N HIS A 103 -1.53 0.92 2.44
CA HIS A 103 -0.98 0.76 3.79
C HIS A 103 -1.01 -0.70 4.25
N TYR A 104 -2.12 -1.40 4.02
CA TYR A 104 -2.26 -2.82 4.36
C TYR A 104 -1.36 -3.70 3.48
N ILE A 105 -1.31 -3.45 2.16
CA ILE A 105 -0.42 -4.19 1.26
C ILE A 105 1.05 -3.95 1.63
N ALA A 106 1.45 -2.72 1.96
CA ALA A 106 2.80 -2.43 2.43
C ALA A 106 3.16 -3.21 3.70
N ALA A 107 2.22 -3.31 4.64
CA ALA A 107 2.40 -4.04 5.89
C ALA A 107 2.48 -5.56 5.69
N LEU A 108 1.75 -6.14 4.71
CA LEU A 108 1.85 -7.57 4.36
C LEU A 108 3.30 -7.98 4.02
N TYR A 109 4.03 -7.12 3.33
CA TYR A 109 5.43 -7.39 2.97
C TYR A 109 6.40 -7.28 4.15
N THR A 110 6.01 -6.66 5.25
CA THR A 110 6.84 -6.49 6.46
C THR A 110 6.47 -7.47 7.58
N LEU A 111 5.37 -8.19 7.41
CA LEU A 111 4.90 -9.17 8.38
C LEU A 111 5.78 -10.44 8.35
N ASP A 112 5.88 -11.16 9.46
CA ASP A 112 6.39 -12.53 9.46
C ASP A 112 5.41 -13.39 8.67
N GLN A 113 5.83 -13.81 7.50
CA GLN A 113 4.93 -14.41 6.52
C GLN A 113 4.81 -15.91 6.75
N THR A 114 3.58 -16.40 6.63
CA THR A 114 3.35 -17.83 6.42
C THR A 114 3.94 -18.27 5.08
N PRO A 115 4.25 -19.56 4.87
CA PRO A 115 4.71 -20.04 3.57
C PRO A 115 3.74 -19.70 2.42
N SER A 116 2.43 -19.75 2.68
CA SER A 116 1.38 -19.40 1.71
C SER A 116 1.41 -17.91 1.36
N LEU A 117 1.44 -17.04 2.36
CA LEU A 117 1.50 -15.59 2.16
C LEU A 117 2.80 -15.19 1.45
N PHE A 118 3.94 -15.76 1.85
CA PHE A 118 5.22 -15.52 1.19
C PHE A 118 5.19 -15.91 -0.28
N ALA A 119 4.71 -17.11 -0.60
CA ALA A 119 4.59 -17.58 -1.98
C ALA A 119 3.65 -16.69 -2.81
N ALA A 120 2.57 -16.21 -2.21
CA ALA A 120 1.61 -15.32 -2.82
C ALA A 120 2.21 -13.95 -3.14
N LEU A 121 2.82 -13.29 -2.15
CA LEU A 121 3.44 -11.98 -2.32
C LEU A 121 4.60 -12.00 -3.33
N ARG A 122 5.38 -13.08 -3.34
CA ARG A 122 6.44 -13.27 -4.32
C ARG A 122 5.92 -13.34 -5.77
N ARG A 123 4.71 -13.89 -5.98
CA ARG A 123 4.07 -13.92 -7.31
C ARG A 123 3.53 -12.56 -7.74
N LEU A 124 3.11 -11.72 -6.80
CA LEU A 124 2.68 -10.35 -7.08
C LEU A 124 3.85 -9.45 -7.49
N GLY A 125 5.06 -9.76 -7.03
CA GLY A 125 6.29 -9.08 -7.43
C GLY A 125 7.00 -8.35 -6.30
N ASP A 126 7.92 -7.47 -6.68
CA ASP A 126 8.68 -6.66 -5.74
C ASP A 126 7.80 -5.62 -5.04
N ARG A 127 8.00 -5.47 -3.74
CA ARG A 127 7.26 -4.54 -2.89
C ARG A 127 7.28 -3.10 -3.44
N GLY A 128 8.47 -2.59 -3.77
CA GLY A 128 8.63 -1.19 -4.18
C GLY A 128 7.89 -0.90 -5.48
N THR A 129 8.10 -1.73 -6.48
CA THR A 129 7.44 -1.62 -7.79
C THR A 129 5.92 -1.75 -7.66
N LEU A 130 5.43 -2.71 -6.87
CA LEU A 130 4.01 -2.93 -6.68
C LEU A 130 3.33 -1.76 -5.97
N LEU A 131 3.93 -1.26 -4.88
CA LEU A 131 3.37 -0.14 -4.13
C LEU A 131 3.36 1.15 -4.94
N SER A 132 4.42 1.45 -5.71
CA SER A 132 4.43 2.61 -6.61
C SER A 132 3.29 2.54 -7.61
N ALA A 133 3.10 1.39 -8.27
CA ALA A 133 2.03 1.21 -9.24
C ALA A 133 0.62 1.31 -8.61
N LEU A 134 0.45 0.83 -7.38
CA LEU A 134 -0.81 0.97 -6.63
C LEU A 134 -1.10 2.42 -6.26
N ILE A 135 -0.09 3.15 -5.77
CA ILE A 135 -0.22 4.57 -5.45
C ILE A 135 -0.61 5.35 -6.70
N ASP A 136 0.06 5.13 -7.83
CA ASP A 136 -0.25 5.78 -9.11
C ASP A 136 -1.68 5.48 -9.56
N LYS A 137 -2.12 4.20 -9.45
CA LYS A 137 -3.47 3.77 -9.79
C LYS A 137 -4.54 4.47 -8.96
N PHE A 138 -4.36 4.55 -7.65
CA PHE A 138 -5.36 5.14 -6.75
C PHE A 138 -5.31 6.67 -6.73
N SER A 139 -4.15 7.28 -6.91
CA SER A 139 -4.02 8.74 -7.05
C SER A 139 -4.66 9.25 -8.34
N SER A 140 -4.63 8.46 -9.41
CA SER A 140 -5.25 8.82 -10.70
C SER A 140 -6.78 8.65 -10.70
N GLY A 141 -7.32 7.76 -9.85
CA GLY A 141 -8.76 7.46 -9.77
C GLY A 141 -9.58 8.40 -8.88
N GLU A 142 -8.95 9.21 -8.03
CA GLU A 142 -9.68 10.18 -7.18
C GLU A 142 -10.10 11.47 -7.93
N GLY A 143 -9.78 11.57 -9.23
CA GLY A 143 -10.17 12.69 -10.10
C GLY A 143 -11.58 12.61 -10.69
N GLU A 144 -12.26 11.48 -10.64
CA GLU A 144 -13.58 11.29 -11.30
C GLU A 144 -14.81 11.56 -10.43
N GLY A 145 -14.62 12.21 -9.28
CA GLY A 145 -15.73 12.53 -8.34
C GLY A 145 -15.95 14.02 -8.07
N ARG A 146 -15.52 14.93 -8.94
CA ARG A 146 -15.96 16.34 -8.85
C ARG A 146 -17.03 16.62 -9.89
N GLY A 147 -18.26 16.63 -9.36
CA GLY A 147 -19.49 16.92 -10.02
C GLY A 147 -19.44 18.16 -10.90
N GLU A 148 -20.13 18.02 -12.00
CA GLU A 148 -20.68 19.11 -12.79
C GLU A 148 -21.33 20.16 -11.89
N SER A 149 -20.88 21.37 -11.97
CA SER A 149 -21.71 22.53 -11.66
C SER A 149 -21.34 23.66 -12.61
N ASP A 150 -22.24 23.80 -13.57
CA ASP A 150 -22.77 25.00 -14.17
C ASP A 150 -21.82 26.03 -14.81
N GLU A 151 -22.07 26.07 -16.10
CA GLU A 151 -21.81 27.20 -17.00
C GLU A 151 -22.20 28.54 -16.40
N ASN A 152 -21.37 29.54 -16.60
CA ASN A 152 -21.84 30.77 -17.23
C ASN A 152 -20.69 31.58 -17.83
N PRO A 153 -20.83 32.04 -19.08
CA PRO A 153 -19.80 32.80 -19.77
C PRO A 153 -20.07 34.30 -19.67
N SER A 154 -19.09 35.11 -19.35
CA SER A 154 -19.04 36.45 -19.91
C SER A 154 -17.74 37.22 -19.64
N ASN A 155 -17.11 37.57 -20.74
CA ASN A 155 -16.58 38.88 -21.12
C ASN A 155 -15.51 39.57 -20.25
N GLY A 156 -14.44 39.88 -20.95
CA GLY A 156 -13.69 41.11 -20.65
C GLY A 156 -12.17 41.02 -20.74
N ARG A 157 -11.62 41.06 -21.94
CA ARG A 157 -10.27 41.62 -22.15
C ARG A 157 -10.26 43.14 -21.85
N PRO A 158 -9.15 43.71 -21.39
CA PRO A 158 -8.28 44.36 -22.35
C PRO A 158 -6.76 44.08 -22.15
N LYS A 159 -6.08 44.21 -23.29
CA LYS A 159 -4.64 44.30 -23.46
C LYS A 159 -4.07 45.54 -22.77
N THR A 160 -2.86 45.41 -22.22
CA THR A 160 -1.86 46.47 -22.33
C THR A 160 -0.45 45.87 -22.38
N GLU A 161 0.27 46.41 -23.30
CA GLU A 161 1.66 46.13 -23.67
C GLU A 161 2.67 46.67 -22.64
N GLY A 162 3.88 46.10 -22.62
CA GLY A 162 5.04 46.73 -21.99
C GLY A 162 6.13 45.77 -21.55
N LEU A 163 7.09 45.47 -22.44
CA LEU A 163 8.45 44.98 -22.12
C LEU A 163 9.28 46.12 -21.47
N PRO A 164 10.43 45.89 -20.78
CA PRO A 164 11.52 45.03 -21.23
C PRO A 164 12.34 44.26 -20.16
N ASN A 165 12.91 43.17 -20.60
CA ASN A 165 14.30 42.73 -20.41
C ASN A 165 14.95 42.76 -18.99
N GLY A 166 15.32 41.59 -18.50
CA GLY A 166 16.24 41.42 -17.36
C GLY A 166 16.59 39.93 -17.18
N SER A 167 17.69 39.56 -17.82
CA SER A 167 18.35 38.25 -17.66
C SER A 167 18.64 37.93 -16.20
N SER A 168 18.26 36.76 -15.74
CA SER A 168 19.05 35.95 -14.77
C SER A 168 18.57 34.54 -14.84
N ALA A 169 19.35 33.69 -15.47
CA ALA A 169 19.33 32.27 -15.30
C ALA A 169 19.61 31.96 -13.83
N MET A 170 18.69 31.31 -13.13
CA MET A 170 18.96 30.60 -11.92
C MET A 170 18.66 29.13 -12.16
N ASP A 171 19.72 28.41 -12.07
CA ASP A 171 19.96 27.01 -12.18
C ASP A 171 19.10 26.24 -11.14
N ASP A 172 18.06 25.54 -11.59
CA ASP A 172 17.21 24.64 -10.79
C ASP A 172 17.87 23.26 -10.64
N ASN A 173 19.14 23.21 -10.25
CA ASN A 173 19.84 21.93 -10.08
C ASN A 173 20.36 21.68 -8.65
N HIS A 174 19.77 22.34 -7.64
CA HIS A 174 20.29 22.24 -6.25
C HIS A 174 19.46 21.40 -5.29
N SER A 175 18.31 20.83 -5.68
CA SER A 175 17.50 20.05 -4.74
C SER A 175 17.73 18.53 -4.76
N ASN A 176 18.55 18.02 -5.69
CA ASN A 176 18.75 16.57 -5.85
C ASN A 176 20.12 16.04 -5.37
N GLU A 177 20.99 16.90 -4.87
CA GLU A 177 22.32 16.50 -4.37
C GLU A 177 22.41 16.43 -2.84
N ASP A 178 21.58 17.17 -2.11
CA ASP A 178 21.66 17.23 -0.64
C ASP A 178 21.30 15.92 0.06
N TRP A 179 20.36 15.13 -0.47
CA TRP A 179 20.04 13.84 0.11
C TRP A 179 21.13 12.78 -0.16
N ARG A 180 21.87 12.90 -1.27
CA ARG A 180 22.99 12.00 -1.59
C ARG A 180 24.18 12.24 -0.66
N GLN A 181 24.42 13.46 -0.22
CA GLN A 181 25.43 13.78 0.77
C GLN A 181 25.08 13.22 2.15
N LEU A 182 23.80 13.23 2.54
CA LEU A 182 23.34 12.66 3.80
C LEU A 182 23.48 11.13 3.83
N VAL A 183 23.21 10.45 2.72
CA VAL A 183 23.35 8.98 2.61
C VAL A 183 24.82 8.55 2.55
N THR A 184 25.68 9.31 1.89
CA THR A 184 27.13 9.01 1.79
C THR A 184 27.83 9.14 3.15
N CYS A 185 27.43 10.12 3.98
CA CYS A 185 28.01 10.32 5.32
C CYS A 185 27.76 9.18 6.31
N ILE A 186 26.68 8.42 6.15
CA ILE A 186 26.38 7.29 7.05
C ILE A 186 27.24 6.07 6.70
N ASN A 187 27.46 5.80 5.42
CA ASN A 187 28.27 4.66 4.98
C ASN A 187 29.77 4.87 5.16
N ASP A 188 30.29 6.08 5.00
CA ASP A 188 31.71 6.38 5.18
C ASP A 188 32.18 6.34 6.65
N HIS A 189 31.24 6.29 7.60
CA HIS A 189 31.56 6.21 9.02
C HIS A 189 31.50 4.81 9.60
N ILE A 190 30.98 3.82 8.86
CA ILE A 190 30.87 2.42 9.33
C ILE A 190 32.26 1.79 9.50
N ASP A 191 33.24 2.15 8.69
CA ASP A 191 34.60 1.61 8.75
C ASP A 191 35.46 2.20 9.88
N ARG A 192 34.96 3.19 10.62
CA ARG A 192 35.67 3.83 11.74
C ARG A 192 35.19 3.43 13.13
N HIS A 193 34.13 2.64 13.23
CA HIS A 193 33.70 2.14 14.52
C HIS A 193 34.40 0.83 14.83
N ASN A 194 35.14 0.87 15.94
CA ASN A 194 35.85 -0.23 16.56
C ASN A 194 35.01 -1.52 16.55
N PRO A 195 35.58 -2.67 16.17
CA PRO A 195 34.87 -3.93 16.27
C PRO A 195 34.43 -4.16 17.71
N LEU A 196 33.18 -4.55 17.89
CA LEU A 196 32.64 -5.00 19.15
C LEU A 196 33.55 -6.08 19.74
N ILE A 197 34.27 -5.73 20.78
CA ILE A 197 35.03 -6.69 21.57
C ILE A 197 34.03 -7.60 22.24
N GLY A 198 34.04 -8.87 21.82
CA GLY A 198 33.24 -9.92 22.45
C GLY A 198 33.55 -9.99 23.95
N ARG A 199 32.50 -10.03 24.77
CA ARG A 199 32.61 -10.45 26.16
C ARG A 199 32.70 -11.98 26.16
N GLU A 200 33.82 -12.46 26.69
CA GLU A 200 33.92 -13.83 27.22
C GLU A 200 33.00 -14.01 28.42
#